data_88b99276211e31d8b3b1cd761bfdbbfe
#
_entry.id   88b99276211e31d8b3b1cd761bfdbbfe
#
_cell.length_a   1.000
_cell.length_b   1.000
_cell.length_c   1.000
_cell.angle_alpha   90.00
_cell.angle_beta   90.00
_cell.angle_gamma   90.00
#
_symmetry.space_group_name_H-M   'P 1'
#
loop_
_entity.id
_entity.type
_entity.pdbx_description
1 polymer ?
#
loop_
_entity_poly.entity_id
_entity_poly.type
_entity_poly.pdbx_seq_one_letter_code
_entity_poly.pdbx_strand_id
1 'polypeptide(L)'
;MTEREENNIYYVCSLIEYISRKSKNHRKTVIGYFSKENIEHQLYAAEVNHCLSFEQVSDELIEDYNIQMGKFDSEAECRYTIPSFTSIGAVYKRLVLDTAPEDPAQGILDVFSSFISEEISDFNSSVYYQNPEYLRYSYLEGKLLA
;
A
#
# COMPACT_ATOMS: atom_id res chain seq x y z
N MET A 1 -12.24 12.76 10.14
CA MET A 1 -10.92 12.12 10.35
C MET A 1 -9.88 13.19 10.64
N THR A 2 -9.01 12.96 11.62
CA THR A 2 -7.98 13.91 11.98
C THR A 2 -6.77 13.81 11.05
N GLU A 3 -5.95 14.86 11.00
CA GLU A 3 -4.69 14.85 10.25
C GLU A 3 -3.77 13.71 10.72
N ARG A 4 -3.75 13.46 12.04
CA ARG A 4 -2.96 12.37 12.62
C ARG A 4 -3.40 11.01 12.06
N GLU A 5 -4.70 10.76 11.98
CA GLU A 5 -5.23 9.52 11.45
C GLU A 5 -4.87 9.36 9.97
N GLU A 6 -4.97 10.44 9.19
CA GLU A 6 -4.58 10.42 7.79
C GLU A 6 -3.09 10.14 7.62
N ASN A 7 -2.25 10.72 8.47
CA ASN A 7 -0.81 10.47 8.45
C ASN A 7 -0.48 9.03 8.80
N ASN A 8 -1.21 8.42 9.72
CA ASN A 8 -1.02 7.02 10.08
C ASN A 8 -1.40 6.10 8.92
N ILE A 9 -2.47 6.42 8.21
CA ILE A 9 -2.88 5.67 7.01
C ILE A 9 -1.80 5.78 5.93
N TYR A 10 -1.31 6.99 5.71
CA TYR A 10 -0.22 7.24 4.76
C TYR A 10 1.01 6.41 5.10
N TYR A 11 1.38 6.39 6.39
CA TYR A 11 2.54 5.63 6.86
C TYR A 11 2.38 4.14 6.58
N VAL A 12 1.24 3.57 6.97
CA VAL A 12 0.99 2.13 6.78
C VAL A 12 0.95 1.76 5.30
N CYS A 13 0.29 2.56 4.47
CA CYS A 13 0.26 2.33 3.03
C CYS A 13 1.67 2.37 2.42
N SER A 14 2.49 3.34 2.84
CA SER A 14 3.87 3.43 2.39
C SER A 14 4.69 2.23 2.86
N LEU A 15 4.44 1.75 4.07
CA LEU A 15 5.13 0.60 4.64
C LEU A 15 4.79 -0.68 3.87
N ILE A 16 3.53 -0.90 3.53
CA ILE A 16 3.13 -2.05 2.72
C ILE A 16 3.81 -2.01 1.34
N GLU A 17 3.86 -0.84 0.72
CA GLU A 17 4.56 -0.67 -0.55
C GLU A 17 6.05 -0.97 -0.41
N TYR A 18 6.68 -0.48 0.65
CA TYR A 18 8.10 -0.70 0.92
C TYR A 18 8.40 -2.19 1.11
N ILE A 19 7.61 -2.88 1.93
CA ILE A 19 7.75 -4.31 2.18
C ILE A 19 7.59 -5.10 0.87
N SER A 20 6.62 -4.71 0.05
CA SER A 20 6.36 -5.37 -1.23
C SER A 20 7.56 -5.31 -2.17
N ARG A 21 8.20 -4.13 -2.27
CA ARG A 21 9.39 -3.96 -3.09
C ARG A 21 10.58 -4.77 -2.55
N LYS A 22 10.78 -4.69 -1.24
CA LYS A 22 11.91 -5.35 -0.57
C LYS A 22 11.82 -6.86 -0.62
N SER A 23 10.63 -7.41 -0.41
CA SER A 23 10.40 -8.85 -0.43
C SER A 23 10.12 -9.38 -1.84
N LYS A 24 10.03 -8.51 -2.83
CA LYS A 24 9.74 -8.86 -4.24
C LYS A 24 8.45 -9.65 -4.37
N ASN A 25 7.41 -9.14 -3.75
CA ASN A 25 6.07 -9.72 -3.77
C ASN A 25 5.07 -8.76 -4.39
N HIS A 26 4.01 -9.34 -4.96
CA HIS A 26 2.82 -8.57 -5.29
C HIS A 26 2.25 -7.97 -4.00
N ARG A 27 1.63 -6.79 -4.11
CA ARG A 27 1.03 -6.11 -2.96
C ARG A 27 -0.06 -6.97 -2.33
N LYS A 28 -0.83 -7.64 -3.18
CA LYS A 28 -1.86 -8.58 -2.73
C LYS A 28 -1.27 -9.71 -1.87
N THR A 29 -0.10 -10.20 -2.24
CA THR A 29 0.59 -11.24 -1.47
C THR A 29 0.99 -10.71 -0.10
N VAL A 30 1.60 -9.53 -0.05
CA VAL A 30 2.05 -8.95 1.22
C VAL A 30 0.87 -8.69 2.15
N ILE A 31 -0.19 -8.06 1.65
CA ILE A 31 -1.33 -7.75 2.52
C ILE A 31 -1.99 -9.01 3.05
N GLY A 32 -1.88 -10.13 2.34
CA GLY A 32 -2.41 -11.42 2.78
C GLY A 32 -1.78 -11.96 4.05
N TYR A 33 -0.62 -11.46 4.45
CA TYR A 33 0.02 -11.83 5.72
C TYR A 33 -0.59 -11.14 6.92
N PHE A 34 -1.42 -10.12 6.72
CA PHE A 34 -1.96 -9.28 7.78
C PHE A 34 -3.45 -9.49 7.94
N SER A 35 -3.89 -9.66 9.19
CA SER A 35 -5.31 -9.61 9.53
C SER A 35 -5.73 -8.15 9.70
N LYS A 36 -7.03 -7.92 9.81
CA LYS A 36 -7.55 -6.59 10.12
C LYS A 36 -6.97 -6.08 11.45
N GLU A 37 -6.90 -6.95 12.45
CA GLU A 37 -6.32 -6.60 13.75
C GLU A 37 -4.86 -6.21 13.64
N ASN A 38 -4.10 -6.91 12.78
CA ASN A 38 -2.70 -6.57 12.54
C ASN A 38 -2.58 -5.18 11.91
N ILE A 39 -3.43 -4.85 10.95
CA ILE A 39 -3.42 -3.53 10.31
C ILE A 39 -3.84 -2.44 11.31
N GLU A 40 -4.85 -2.70 12.13
CA GLU A 40 -5.24 -1.77 13.19
C GLU A 40 -4.08 -1.51 14.15
N HIS A 41 -3.32 -2.56 14.50
CA HIS A 41 -2.14 -2.42 15.33
C HIS A 41 -1.07 -1.56 14.65
N GLN A 42 -0.82 -1.75 13.37
CA GLN A 42 0.15 -0.95 12.63
C GLN A 42 -0.27 0.52 12.53
N LEU A 43 -1.56 0.78 12.36
CA LEU A 43 -2.07 2.15 12.36
C LEU A 43 -1.84 2.83 13.70
N TYR A 44 -2.05 2.10 14.79
CA TYR A 44 -1.79 2.60 16.15
C TYR A 44 -0.29 2.81 16.38
N ALA A 45 0.54 1.87 15.97
CA ALA A 45 1.99 1.92 16.17
C ALA A 45 2.68 2.95 15.27
N ALA A 46 2.02 3.44 14.23
CA ALA A 46 2.59 4.38 13.27
C ALA A 46 3.16 5.63 13.93
N GLU A 47 2.51 6.13 14.98
CA GLU A 47 2.96 7.33 15.69
C GLU A 47 4.32 7.17 16.34
N VAL A 48 4.67 5.95 16.75
CA VAL A 48 5.99 5.63 17.31
C VAL A 48 6.94 5.21 16.19
N ASN A 49 6.47 4.34 15.32
CA ASN A 49 7.32 3.72 14.29
C ASN A 49 7.81 4.73 13.24
N HIS A 50 7.09 5.85 13.02
CA HIS A 50 7.56 6.84 12.06
C HIS A 50 8.89 7.48 12.46
N CYS A 51 9.32 7.33 13.71
CA CYS A 51 10.62 7.78 14.18
C CYS A 51 11.75 6.80 13.82
N LEU A 52 11.40 5.60 13.35
CA LEU A 52 12.35 4.58 12.92
C LEU A 52 12.42 4.58 11.39
N SER A 53 13.48 3.99 10.83
CA SER A 53 13.57 3.87 9.38
C SER A 53 12.56 2.84 8.86
N PHE A 54 12.09 3.03 7.63
CA PHE A 54 11.26 2.02 6.97
C PHE A 54 11.99 0.69 6.84
N GLU A 55 13.30 0.74 6.62
CA GLU A 55 14.11 -0.47 6.53
C GLU A 55 14.03 -1.28 7.82
N GLN A 56 14.20 -0.62 8.97
CA GLN A 56 14.15 -1.29 10.27
C GLN A 56 12.77 -1.88 10.53
N VAL A 57 11.72 -1.09 10.36
CA VAL A 57 10.35 -1.55 10.63
C VAL A 57 9.97 -2.69 9.66
N SER A 58 10.33 -2.56 8.39
CA SER A 58 10.03 -3.61 7.41
C SER A 58 10.76 -4.91 7.73
N ASP A 59 12.02 -4.84 8.17
CA ASP A 59 12.77 -6.05 8.57
C ASP A 59 12.07 -6.76 9.73
N GLU A 60 11.61 -6.01 10.72
CA GLU A 60 10.89 -6.57 11.86
C GLU A 60 9.60 -7.25 11.43
N LEU A 61 8.83 -6.61 10.55
CA LEU A 61 7.56 -7.17 10.09
C LEU A 61 7.76 -8.39 9.20
N ILE A 62 8.76 -8.35 8.32
CA ILE A 62 9.08 -9.50 7.47
C ILE A 62 9.42 -10.70 8.34
N GLU A 63 10.20 -10.50 9.40
CA GLU A 63 10.54 -11.56 10.33
C GLU A 63 9.33 -12.02 11.14
N ASP A 64 8.61 -11.08 11.76
CA ASP A 64 7.49 -11.40 12.66
C ASP A 64 6.37 -12.15 11.95
N TYR A 65 6.07 -11.77 10.71
CA TYR A 65 5.00 -12.41 9.93
C TYR A 65 5.51 -13.49 8.99
N ASN A 66 6.82 -13.76 9.03
CA ASN A 66 7.46 -14.76 8.18
C ASN A 66 7.14 -14.56 6.69
N ILE A 67 7.26 -13.32 6.24
CA ILE A 67 6.97 -12.98 4.84
C ILE A 67 8.06 -13.57 3.96
N GLN A 68 7.66 -14.43 3.03
CA GLN A 68 8.59 -15.12 2.15
C GLN A 68 9.01 -14.23 0.98
N MET A 69 10.26 -14.36 0.55
CA MET A 69 10.73 -13.65 -0.64
C MET A 69 10.04 -14.18 -1.89
N GLY A 70 9.58 -13.28 -2.73
CA GLY A 70 8.94 -13.61 -4.01
C GLY A 70 9.86 -13.34 -5.19
N LYS A 71 9.24 -13.25 -6.37
CA LYS A 71 9.94 -13.04 -7.64
C LYS A 71 9.37 -11.87 -8.45
N PHE A 72 8.48 -11.09 -7.86
CA PHE A 72 7.89 -9.94 -8.52
C PHE A 72 8.67 -8.66 -8.15
N ASP A 73 9.50 -8.19 -9.06
CA ASP A 73 10.30 -6.98 -8.85
C ASP A 73 9.76 -5.84 -9.71
N SER A 74 8.88 -5.03 -9.13
CA SER A 74 8.25 -3.92 -9.83
C SER A 74 9.25 -2.83 -10.23
N GLU A 75 10.38 -2.75 -9.54
CA GLU A 75 11.41 -1.76 -9.85
C GLU A 75 12.28 -2.19 -11.04
N ALA A 76 12.67 -3.47 -11.08
CA ALA A 76 13.53 -3.99 -12.15
C ALA A 76 12.86 -3.93 -13.52
N GLU A 77 11.54 -4.09 -13.56
CA GLU A 77 10.78 -4.06 -14.82
C GLU A 77 10.47 -2.64 -15.30
N CYS A 78 10.69 -1.63 -14.47
CA CYS A 78 10.34 -0.26 -14.81
C CYS A 78 11.33 0.36 -15.79
N ARG A 79 10.81 0.89 -16.90
CA ARG A 79 11.60 1.54 -17.97
C ARG A 79 11.69 3.06 -17.81
N TYR A 80 11.04 3.60 -16.80
CA TYR A 80 10.97 5.03 -16.50
C TYR A 80 11.52 5.30 -15.11
N THR A 81 11.44 6.55 -14.68
CA THR A 81 11.78 6.89 -13.30
C THR A 81 10.86 6.17 -12.34
N ILE A 82 11.44 5.40 -11.42
CA ILE A 82 10.65 4.64 -10.44
C ILE A 82 10.05 5.61 -9.44
N PRO A 83 8.71 5.60 -9.25
CA PRO A 83 8.10 6.46 -8.23
C PRO A 83 8.55 6.02 -6.84
N SER A 84 8.71 6.98 -5.92
CA SER A 84 9.10 6.64 -4.55
C SER A 84 7.99 5.82 -3.88
N PHE A 85 8.38 4.99 -2.91
CA PHE A 85 7.39 4.19 -2.19
C PHE A 85 6.40 5.07 -1.42
N THR A 86 6.80 6.25 -0.99
CA THR A 86 5.90 7.18 -0.33
C THR A 86 4.95 7.86 -1.30
N SER A 87 5.37 8.13 -2.53
CA SER A 87 4.47 8.63 -3.57
C SER A 87 3.36 7.62 -3.86
N ILE A 88 3.72 6.34 -3.92
CA ILE A 88 2.74 5.27 -4.10
C ILE A 88 1.87 5.11 -2.83
N GLY A 89 2.48 5.24 -1.65
CA GLY A 89 1.72 5.25 -0.39
C GLY A 89 0.64 6.32 -0.37
N ALA A 90 0.94 7.49 -0.93
CA ALA A 90 -0.05 8.58 -1.04
C ALA A 90 -1.22 8.22 -1.97
N VAL A 91 -0.95 7.48 -3.03
CA VAL A 91 -2.01 7.00 -3.95
C VAL A 91 -2.97 6.08 -3.19
N TYR A 92 -2.44 5.11 -2.47
CA TYR A 92 -3.26 4.17 -1.68
C TYR A 92 -3.98 4.88 -0.55
N LYS A 93 -3.31 5.78 0.16
CA LYS A 93 -3.94 6.58 1.21
C LYS A 93 -5.19 7.28 0.68
N ARG A 94 -5.06 7.97 -0.45
CA ARG A 94 -6.18 8.70 -1.03
C ARG A 94 -7.32 7.78 -1.39
N LEU A 95 -7.02 6.62 -1.97
CA LEU A 95 -8.03 5.65 -2.36
C LEU A 95 -8.75 5.09 -1.14
N VAL A 96 -8.02 4.78 -0.07
CA VAL A 96 -8.62 4.30 1.19
C VAL A 96 -9.52 5.37 1.80
N LEU A 97 -9.06 6.63 1.86
CA LEU A 97 -9.87 7.73 2.41
C LEU A 97 -11.14 7.96 1.60
N ASP A 98 -11.06 7.84 0.29
CA ASP A 98 -12.20 8.07 -0.60
C ASP A 98 -13.23 6.93 -0.57
N THR A 99 -12.82 5.71 -0.19
CA THR A 99 -13.68 4.53 -0.28
C THR A 99 -14.01 3.87 1.05
N ALA A 100 -13.20 4.10 2.09
CA ALA A 100 -13.39 3.45 3.40
C ALA A 100 -13.00 4.39 4.55
N PRO A 101 -13.53 5.64 4.60
CA PRO A 101 -13.12 6.57 5.66
C PRO A 101 -13.56 6.14 7.05
N GLU A 102 -14.58 5.30 7.16
CA GLU A 102 -15.14 4.86 8.44
C GLU A 102 -14.42 3.64 9.01
N ASP A 103 -13.71 2.89 8.15
CA ASP A 103 -12.96 1.71 8.57
C ASP A 103 -11.67 1.59 7.74
N PRO A 104 -10.68 2.45 8.01
CA PRO A 104 -9.46 2.49 7.20
C PRO A 104 -8.68 1.18 7.19
N ALA A 105 -8.69 0.43 8.30
CA ALA A 105 -7.98 -0.85 8.36
C ALA A 105 -8.56 -1.84 7.36
N GLN A 106 -9.88 -1.95 7.30
CA GLN A 106 -10.53 -2.79 6.31
C GLN A 106 -10.29 -2.26 4.90
N GLY A 107 -10.33 -0.95 4.73
CA GLY A 107 -10.05 -0.31 3.45
C GLY A 107 -8.66 -0.65 2.93
N ILE A 108 -7.65 -0.63 3.79
CA ILE A 108 -6.29 -1.01 3.43
C ILE A 108 -6.25 -2.46 2.95
N LEU A 109 -6.87 -3.37 3.71
CA LEU A 109 -6.94 -4.79 3.32
C LEU A 109 -7.60 -4.95 1.96
N ASP A 110 -8.74 -4.31 1.76
CA ASP A 110 -9.54 -4.46 0.55
C ASP A 110 -8.83 -3.89 -0.67
N VAL A 111 -8.28 -2.68 -0.56
CA VAL A 111 -7.61 -2.02 -1.69
C VAL A 111 -6.36 -2.78 -2.11
N PHE A 112 -5.49 -3.12 -1.17
CA PHE A 112 -4.25 -3.82 -1.49
C PHE A 112 -4.49 -5.24 -2.01
N SER A 113 -5.57 -5.89 -1.61
CA SER A 113 -5.91 -7.23 -2.10
C SER A 113 -6.70 -7.23 -3.41
N SER A 114 -7.13 -6.04 -3.89
CA SER A 114 -7.90 -5.92 -5.11
C SER A 114 -7.01 -5.88 -6.36
N PHE A 115 -7.67 -5.98 -7.53
CA PHE A 115 -7.00 -5.88 -8.83
C PHE A 115 -6.21 -4.58 -8.98
N ILE A 116 -6.65 -3.50 -8.31
CA ILE A 116 -6.07 -2.17 -8.53
C ILE A 116 -4.62 -2.10 -8.05
N SER A 117 -4.24 -2.93 -7.08
CA SER A 117 -2.85 -2.97 -6.62
C SER A 117 -1.91 -3.50 -7.71
N GLU A 118 -2.39 -4.44 -8.53
CA GLU A 118 -1.61 -4.93 -9.67
C GLU A 118 -1.44 -3.84 -10.72
N GLU A 119 -2.48 -3.07 -10.96
CA GLU A 119 -2.44 -1.98 -11.93
C GLU A 119 -1.54 -0.84 -11.45
N ILE A 120 -1.65 -0.47 -10.18
CA ILE A 120 -0.82 0.60 -9.58
C ILE A 120 0.65 0.19 -9.56
N SER A 121 0.96 -1.09 -9.31
CA SER A 121 2.35 -1.56 -9.22
C SER A 121 3.02 -1.77 -10.58
N ASP A 122 2.29 -1.69 -11.67
CA ASP A 122 2.87 -1.64 -13.01
C ASP A 122 3.33 -0.21 -13.29
N PHE A 123 4.57 0.10 -12.93
CA PHE A 123 5.13 1.45 -13.07
C PHE A 123 5.39 1.86 -14.52
N ASN A 124 5.23 0.95 -15.46
CA ASN A 124 5.28 1.27 -16.90
C ASN A 124 3.93 1.79 -17.42
N SER A 125 2.87 1.65 -16.63
CA SER A 125 1.56 2.20 -16.97
C SER A 125 1.37 3.56 -16.30
N SER A 126 0.32 4.27 -16.71
CA SER A 126 -0.03 5.57 -16.13
C SER A 126 -0.94 5.48 -14.92
N VAL A 127 -1.34 4.28 -14.51
CA VAL A 127 -2.40 4.10 -13.50
C VAL A 127 -2.05 4.78 -12.18
N TYR A 128 -0.81 4.62 -11.70
CA TYR A 128 -0.45 5.14 -10.38
C TYR A 128 -0.50 6.68 -10.28
N TYR A 129 -0.46 7.41 -11.39
CA TYR A 129 -0.54 8.87 -11.37
C TYR A 129 -1.82 9.43 -12.04
N GLN A 130 -2.83 8.58 -12.18
CA GLN A 130 -4.12 9.03 -12.68
C GLN A 130 -4.87 9.86 -11.64
N ASN A 131 -5.89 10.59 -12.10
CA ASN A 131 -6.74 11.36 -11.23
C ASN A 131 -7.34 10.48 -10.12
N PRO A 132 -7.36 10.94 -8.86
CA PRO A 132 -7.94 10.16 -7.77
C PRO A 132 -9.37 9.69 -8.01
N GLU A 133 -10.19 10.48 -8.71
CA GLU A 133 -11.56 10.08 -9.04
C GLU A 133 -11.58 8.89 -10.00
N TYR A 134 -10.65 8.85 -10.96
CA TYR A 134 -10.52 7.72 -11.88
C TYR A 134 -10.20 6.44 -11.10
N LEU A 135 -9.27 6.52 -10.17
CA LEU A 135 -8.89 5.36 -9.35
C LEU A 135 -10.04 4.91 -8.45
N ARG A 136 -10.73 5.86 -7.84
CA ARG A 136 -11.87 5.55 -6.97
C ARG A 136 -12.97 4.82 -7.73
N TYR A 137 -13.39 5.37 -8.85
CA TYR A 137 -14.47 4.76 -9.63
C TYR A 137 -14.05 3.44 -10.27
N SER A 138 -12.79 3.33 -10.73
CA SER A 138 -12.27 2.06 -11.24
C SER A 138 -12.29 0.98 -10.16
N TYR A 139 -11.83 1.34 -8.96
CA TYR A 139 -11.84 0.40 -7.84
C TYR A 139 -13.25 -0.07 -7.50
N LEU A 140 -14.19 0.88 -7.40
CA LEU A 140 -15.59 0.55 -7.08
C LEU A 140 -16.25 -0.27 -8.18
N GLU A 141 -15.90 -0.04 -9.44
CA GLU A 141 -16.43 -0.78 -10.57
C GLU A 141 -15.81 -2.18 -10.71
N GLY A 142 -14.67 -2.41 -10.11
CA GLY A 142 -13.97 -3.70 -10.20
C GLY A 142 -13.11 -3.87 -11.44
N LYS A 143 -12.90 -2.81 -12.21
CA LYS A 143 -12.06 -2.80 -13.42
C LYS A 143 -11.66 -1.36 -13.76
N LEU A 144 -10.58 -1.20 -14.51
CA LEU A 144 -10.19 0.12 -14.98
C LEU A 144 -11.25 0.69 -15.89
N LEU A 145 -11.59 1.97 -15.71
CA LEU A 145 -12.53 2.67 -16.57
C LEU A 145 -11.90 2.95 -17.93
N ALA A 146 -12.73 2.95 -18.95
CA ALA A 146 -12.29 3.21 -20.31
C ALA A 146 -11.90 4.68 -20.52
#